data_db5583cfd4f1a180384182a6fe59777b
#
_entry.id   db5583cfd4f1a180384182a6fe59777b
#
_cell.length_a   1.000
_cell.length_b   1.000
_cell.length_c   1.000
_cell.angle_alpha   90.00
_cell.angle_beta   90.00
_cell.angle_gamma   90.00
#
_symmetry.space_group_name_H-M   'P 1'
#
loop_
_entity.id
_entity.type
_entity.pdbx_description
1 polymer ?
#
loop_
_entity_poly.entity_id
_entity_poly.type
_entity_poly.pdbx_seq_one_letter_code
_entity_poly.pdbx_strand_id
1 'polypeptide(L)'
;MFKKALSLLLSMMLVVTSLVVTVMSVSAAGDTYLVAGSTDLTGYEWVGVAANAPENVMTENGDGNYEKVFTNVAVGNGYQFKIVKNDAEWIGVGDTGNDNFTFNVTKECDVTVTYNPTTKEITATGEGVVIPTDLVIDHMVAVGNGEDAWLNGKAWKVDAEANYMTETSEGSKVYQIKFESLDAYENYMFKFAANGSWTDNWGLPEQSKAPLNELSLIHI
;
A
#
# COMPACT_ATOMS: atom_id res chain seq x y z
N MET A 1 -85.08 8.41 -5.24
CA MET A 1 -83.89 9.14 -5.67
C MET A 1 -82.69 8.97 -4.71
N PHE A 2 -82.84 8.84 -3.40
CA PHE A 2 -81.77 8.73 -2.41
C PHE A 2 -80.90 7.49 -2.55
N LYS A 3 -81.38 6.35 -2.98
CA LYS A 3 -80.57 5.10 -3.11
C LYS A 3 -79.58 5.12 -4.24
N LYS A 4 -79.86 5.87 -5.33
CA LYS A 4 -78.89 6.01 -6.47
C LYS A 4 -77.76 7.00 -6.17
N ALA A 5 -78.00 8.04 -5.38
CA ALA A 5 -77.00 8.98 -4.95
C ALA A 5 -75.96 8.37 -3.97
N LEU A 6 -76.47 7.50 -3.06
CA LEU A 6 -75.64 6.81 -2.10
C LEU A 6 -74.67 5.78 -2.77
N SER A 7 -75.20 5.10 -3.82
CA SER A 7 -74.34 4.15 -4.58
C SER A 7 -73.23 4.85 -5.39
N LEU A 8 -73.52 6.04 -5.91
CA LEU A 8 -72.50 6.82 -6.66
C LEU A 8 -71.44 7.38 -5.71
N LEU A 9 -71.82 7.83 -4.50
CA LEU A 9 -70.87 8.30 -3.48
C LEU A 9 -69.98 7.20 -2.96
N LEU A 10 -70.53 5.99 -2.75
CA LEU A 10 -69.74 4.83 -2.29
C LEU A 10 -68.80 4.31 -3.37
N SER A 11 -69.22 4.37 -4.66
CA SER A 11 -68.36 4.01 -5.79
C SER A 11 -67.23 5.00 -5.98
N MET A 12 -67.48 6.31 -5.76
CA MET A 12 -66.47 7.36 -5.90
C MET A 12 -65.46 7.34 -4.74
N MET A 13 -65.90 6.91 -3.53
CA MET A 13 -65.02 6.77 -2.37
C MET A 13 -64.14 5.53 -2.47
N LEU A 14 -64.54 4.47 -3.19
CA LEU A 14 -63.77 3.26 -3.39
C LEU A 14 -62.68 3.43 -4.46
N VAL A 15 -62.85 4.38 -5.39
CA VAL A 15 -61.84 4.67 -6.44
C VAL A 15 -60.74 5.58 -5.92
N VAL A 16 -60.98 6.40 -4.89
CA VAL A 16 -59.99 7.29 -4.30
C VAL A 16 -59.01 6.58 -3.36
N THR A 17 -59.42 5.41 -2.81
CA THR A 17 -58.59 4.65 -1.88
C THR A 17 -57.62 3.66 -2.55
N SER A 18 -57.68 3.48 -3.87
CA SER A 18 -56.78 2.54 -4.58
C SER A 18 -55.57 3.19 -5.29
N LEU A 19 -55.40 4.50 -5.14
CA LEU A 19 -54.19 5.16 -5.64
C LEU A 19 -53.30 5.61 -4.47
N VAL A 20 -53.01 4.69 -3.55
CA VAL A 20 -51.79 4.79 -2.77
C VAL A 20 -50.66 4.36 -3.72
N VAL A 21 -50.16 5.31 -4.50
CA VAL A 21 -48.83 5.19 -5.10
C VAL A 21 -47.88 5.10 -3.91
N THR A 22 -47.48 3.91 -3.54
CA THR A 22 -46.27 3.70 -2.79
C THR A 22 -45.15 4.23 -3.68
N VAL A 23 -44.80 5.49 -3.46
CA VAL A 23 -43.51 5.98 -3.91
C VAL A 23 -42.51 5.14 -3.12
N MET A 24 -42.11 3.99 -3.67
CA MET A 24 -40.88 3.36 -3.26
C MET A 24 -39.84 4.40 -3.56
N SER A 25 -39.38 5.10 -2.52
CA SER A 25 -38.12 5.81 -2.59
C SER A 25 -37.09 4.74 -2.95
N VAL A 26 -36.71 4.67 -4.21
CA VAL A 26 -35.48 4.00 -4.58
C VAL A 26 -34.42 4.86 -3.90
N SER A 27 -34.04 4.46 -2.68
CA SER A 27 -32.79 4.93 -2.10
C SER A 27 -31.75 4.57 -3.13
N ALA A 28 -31.08 5.56 -3.71
CA ALA A 28 -29.90 5.30 -4.50
C ALA A 28 -29.01 4.41 -3.61
N ALA A 29 -28.71 3.21 -4.08
CA ALA A 29 -27.80 2.34 -3.36
C ALA A 29 -26.54 3.19 -3.11
N GLY A 30 -26.18 3.37 -1.83
CA GLY A 30 -24.96 4.10 -1.50
C GLY A 30 -23.75 3.43 -2.16
N ASP A 31 -22.67 4.17 -2.33
CA ASP A 31 -21.44 3.60 -2.83
C ASP A 31 -21.02 2.40 -1.99
N THR A 32 -20.56 1.35 -2.63
CA THR A 32 -19.98 0.17 -1.98
C THR A 32 -18.47 0.23 -2.06
N TYR A 33 -17.79 -0.17 -0.99
CA TYR A 33 -16.33 -0.22 -0.92
C TYR A 33 -15.87 -1.60 -0.49
N LEU A 34 -14.77 -2.05 -1.06
CA LEU A 34 -14.17 -3.37 -0.86
C LEU A 34 -12.66 -3.22 -0.67
N VAL A 35 -12.07 -4.00 0.23
CA VAL A 35 -10.62 -4.13 0.33
C VAL A 35 -10.16 -5.25 -0.60
N ALA A 36 -9.38 -4.91 -1.63
CA ALA A 36 -8.74 -5.86 -2.53
C ALA A 36 -7.22 -5.83 -2.31
N GLY A 37 -6.58 -6.97 -2.09
CA GLY A 37 -5.16 -7.01 -1.75
C GLY A 37 -4.54 -8.38 -1.87
N SER A 38 -3.36 -8.52 -1.27
CA SER A 38 -2.62 -9.78 -1.21
C SER A 38 -3.41 -10.87 -0.49
N THR A 39 -3.25 -12.10 -0.93
CA THR A 39 -3.98 -13.26 -0.39
C THR A 39 -3.81 -13.42 1.11
N ASP A 40 -2.62 -13.16 1.63
CA ASP A 40 -2.30 -13.29 3.07
C ASP A 40 -3.11 -12.34 3.96
N LEU A 41 -3.58 -11.21 3.41
CA LEU A 41 -4.43 -10.26 4.10
C LEU A 41 -5.92 -10.54 3.86
N THR A 42 -6.30 -10.66 2.59
CA THR A 42 -7.70 -10.62 2.17
C THR A 42 -8.32 -12.00 1.97
N GLY A 43 -7.51 -13.05 1.96
CA GLY A 43 -7.92 -14.41 1.55
C GLY A 43 -8.08 -14.60 0.04
N TYR A 44 -7.95 -13.53 -0.74
CA TYR A 44 -8.15 -13.50 -2.19
C TYR A 44 -7.03 -12.69 -2.87
N GLU A 45 -6.60 -13.14 -4.05
CA GLU A 45 -5.56 -12.45 -4.81
C GLU A 45 -6.18 -11.33 -5.66
N TRP A 46 -6.15 -10.09 -5.12
CA TRP A 46 -6.59 -8.87 -5.82
C TRP A 46 -8.00 -8.94 -6.43
N VAL A 47 -8.96 -9.53 -5.72
CA VAL A 47 -10.36 -9.59 -6.17
C VAL A 47 -11.06 -8.27 -5.90
N GLY A 48 -11.46 -7.57 -6.97
CA GLY A 48 -12.11 -6.25 -6.92
C GLY A 48 -13.62 -6.26 -7.10
N VAL A 49 -14.27 -7.44 -7.05
CA VAL A 49 -15.72 -7.59 -7.22
C VAL A 49 -16.32 -8.14 -5.93
N ALA A 50 -17.23 -7.39 -5.33
CA ALA A 50 -17.83 -7.70 -4.01
C ALA A 50 -18.53 -9.08 -3.97
N ALA A 51 -19.17 -9.48 -5.05
CA ALA A 51 -19.81 -10.80 -5.14
C ALA A 51 -18.83 -11.97 -5.06
N ASN A 52 -17.55 -11.75 -5.40
CA ASN A 52 -16.49 -12.75 -5.40
C ASN A 52 -15.64 -12.73 -4.13
N ALA A 53 -15.73 -11.67 -3.33
CA ALA A 53 -15.05 -11.53 -2.03
C ALA A 53 -15.96 -10.77 -1.04
N PRO A 54 -17.16 -11.30 -0.72
CA PRO A 54 -18.15 -10.60 0.08
C PRO A 54 -17.68 -10.28 1.50
N GLU A 55 -16.77 -11.09 2.06
CA GLU A 55 -16.19 -10.86 3.38
C GLU A 55 -15.26 -9.64 3.43
N ASN A 56 -14.77 -9.14 2.29
CA ASN A 56 -13.89 -7.98 2.21
C ASN A 56 -14.63 -6.66 1.97
N VAL A 57 -15.96 -6.72 1.87
CA VAL A 57 -16.80 -5.52 1.78
C VAL A 57 -16.68 -4.72 3.07
N MET A 58 -16.50 -3.42 2.92
CA MET A 58 -16.37 -2.47 4.03
C MET A 58 -17.75 -2.05 4.53
N THR A 59 -17.84 -1.68 5.80
CA THR A 59 -19.05 -1.18 6.45
C THR A 59 -18.85 0.27 6.86
N GLU A 60 -19.84 1.12 6.63
CA GLU A 60 -19.83 2.50 7.12
C GLU A 60 -19.89 2.52 8.66
N ASN A 61 -19.01 3.32 9.31
CA ASN A 61 -18.86 3.36 10.76
C ASN A 61 -19.67 4.49 11.45
N GLY A 62 -20.55 5.16 10.74
CA GLY A 62 -21.38 6.24 11.28
C GLY A 62 -20.76 7.65 11.24
N ASP A 63 -19.44 7.74 11.01
CA ASP A 63 -18.70 9.00 10.85
C ASP A 63 -18.45 9.34 9.37
N GLY A 64 -19.08 8.59 8.45
CA GLY A 64 -18.89 8.71 7.02
C GLY A 64 -17.62 8.04 6.51
N ASN A 65 -16.91 7.28 7.34
CA ASN A 65 -15.80 6.42 6.95
C ASN A 65 -16.30 4.98 6.74
N TYR A 66 -15.57 4.24 5.94
CA TYR A 66 -15.80 2.81 5.70
C TYR A 66 -14.68 2.01 6.34
N GLU A 67 -15.04 0.90 6.99
CA GLU A 67 -14.10 0.06 7.74
C GLU A 67 -14.23 -1.41 7.38
N LYS A 68 -13.08 -2.11 7.41
CA LYS A 68 -12.99 -3.56 7.35
C LYS A 68 -11.98 -4.05 8.38
N VAL A 69 -12.37 -5.00 9.21
CA VAL A 69 -11.47 -5.66 10.16
C VAL A 69 -11.06 -7.01 9.59
N PHE A 70 -9.76 -7.26 9.52
CA PHE A 70 -9.14 -8.55 9.27
C PHE A 70 -8.63 -9.09 10.61
N THR A 71 -9.13 -10.25 11.03
CA THR A 71 -8.80 -10.82 12.35
C THR A 71 -7.59 -11.73 12.29
N ASN A 72 -6.77 -11.71 13.35
CA ASN A 72 -5.61 -12.59 13.52
C ASN A 72 -4.64 -12.54 12.31
N VAL A 73 -4.35 -11.35 11.80
CA VAL A 73 -3.36 -11.20 10.72
C VAL A 73 -1.99 -11.59 11.27
N ALA A 74 -1.35 -12.54 10.61
CA ALA A 74 -0.08 -13.11 11.04
C ALA A 74 1.07 -12.09 10.98
N VAL A 75 2.17 -12.37 11.69
CA VAL A 75 3.42 -11.62 11.54
C VAL A 75 3.93 -11.77 10.10
N GLY A 76 4.18 -10.65 9.42
CA GLY A 76 4.63 -10.63 8.03
C GLY A 76 4.98 -9.23 7.55
N ASN A 77 5.66 -9.18 6.41
CA ASN A 77 6.07 -7.92 5.78
C ASN A 77 5.41 -7.78 4.42
N GLY A 78 5.11 -6.52 4.05
CA GLY A 78 4.67 -6.19 2.72
C GLY A 78 3.22 -6.59 2.41
N TYR A 79 2.35 -6.62 3.40
CA TYR A 79 0.91 -6.68 3.17
C TYR A 79 0.47 -5.51 2.29
N GLN A 80 -0.28 -5.79 1.23
CA GLN A 80 -0.67 -4.78 0.26
C GLN A 80 -2.16 -4.82 -0.03
N PHE A 81 -2.77 -3.64 -0.20
CA PHE A 81 -4.15 -3.54 -0.64
C PHE A 81 -4.46 -2.21 -1.34
N LYS A 82 -5.62 -2.18 -1.96
CA LYS A 82 -6.32 -0.99 -2.45
C LYS A 82 -7.78 -1.05 -2.03
N ILE A 83 -8.47 0.07 -2.11
CA ILE A 83 -9.92 0.13 -1.99
C ILE A 83 -10.52 0.04 -3.39
N VAL A 84 -11.58 -0.74 -3.55
CA VAL A 84 -12.36 -0.79 -4.80
C VAL A 84 -13.75 -0.26 -4.54
N LYS A 85 -14.13 0.77 -5.29
CA LYS A 85 -15.45 1.38 -5.24
C LYS A 85 -16.32 0.82 -6.35
N ASN A 86 -17.53 0.36 -5.98
CA ASN A 86 -18.56 -0.08 -6.91
C ASN A 86 -18.06 -1.13 -7.93
N ASP A 87 -17.20 -2.05 -7.49
CA ASP A 87 -16.60 -3.13 -8.29
C ASP A 87 -15.79 -2.66 -9.52
N ALA A 88 -15.45 -1.39 -9.60
CA ALA A 88 -14.87 -0.79 -10.81
C ALA A 88 -13.71 0.17 -10.56
N GLU A 89 -13.83 1.13 -9.63
CA GLU A 89 -12.83 2.16 -9.37
C GLU A 89 -11.82 1.68 -8.32
N TRP A 90 -10.55 1.53 -8.71
CA TRP A 90 -9.45 1.17 -7.84
C TRP A 90 -8.80 2.42 -7.24
N ILE A 91 -8.81 2.51 -5.92
CA ILE A 91 -8.32 3.66 -5.16
C ILE A 91 -7.13 3.19 -4.32
N GLY A 92 -5.98 3.76 -4.57
CA GLY A 92 -4.76 3.51 -3.82
C GLY A 92 -4.23 4.78 -3.15
N VAL A 93 -2.95 4.76 -2.80
CA VAL A 93 -2.21 5.87 -2.18
C VAL A 93 -1.23 6.51 -3.17
N GLY A 94 -0.37 7.41 -2.69
CA GLY A 94 0.59 8.16 -3.51
C GLY A 94 -0.06 9.32 -4.26
N ASP A 95 0.77 10.13 -4.93
CA ASP A 95 0.35 11.37 -5.60
C ASP A 95 -0.70 11.14 -6.70
N THR A 96 -0.66 9.98 -7.33
CA THR A 96 -1.62 9.59 -8.39
C THR A 96 -2.80 8.78 -7.88
N GLY A 97 -2.79 8.35 -6.62
CA GLY A 97 -3.78 7.43 -6.05
C GLY A 97 -3.71 6.01 -6.63
N ASN A 98 -2.61 5.65 -7.31
CA ASN A 98 -2.46 4.36 -7.99
C ASN A 98 -1.56 3.36 -7.25
N ASP A 99 -0.83 3.80 -6.20
CA ASP A 99 0.06 2.92 -5.45
C ASP A 99 -0.72 2.04 -4.49
N ASN A 100 -0.19 0.87 -4.18
CA ASN A 100 -0.77 0.02 -3.17
C ASN A 100 -0.50 0.62 -1.78
N PHE A 101 -1.49 0.56 -0.88
CA PHE A 101 -1.20 0.78 0.53
C PHE A 101 -0.41 -0.42 1.04
N THR A 102 0.73 -0.17 1.70
CA THR A 102 1.63 -1.22 2.19
C THR A 102 1.83 -1.09 3.69
N PHE A 103 1.83 -2.21 4.41
CA PHE A 103 2.13 -2.25 5.83
C PHE A 103 2.79 -3.57 6.23
N ASN A 104 3.39 -3.59 7.42
CA ASN A 104 3.97 -4.78 8.04
C ASN A 104 3.19 -5.10 9.32
N VAL A 105 3.20 -6.37 9.72
CA VAL A 105 2.67 -6.83 11.01
C VAL A 105 3.81 -7.44 11.80
N THR A 106 4.18 -6.81 12.91
CA THR A 106 5.30 -7.22 13.79
C THR A 106 4.84 -8.15 14.93
N LYS A 107 3.55 -8.18 15.20
CA LYS A 107 2.87 -9.04 16.16
C LYS A 107 1.50 -9.41 15.61
N GLU A 108 1.13 -10.70 15.66
CA GLU A 108 -0.21 -11.13 15.25
C GLU A 108 -1.29 -10.28 15.94
N CYS A 109 -2.17 -9.68 15.16
CA CYS A 109 -3.21 -8.79 15.65
C CYS A 109 -4.36 -8.66 14.65
N ASP A 110 -5.46 -8.08 15.13
CA ASP A 110 -6.50 -7.60 14.24
C ASP A 110 -6.04 -6.32 13.52
N VAL A 111 -6.33 -6.24 12.23
CA VAL A 111 -6.00 -5.09 11.38
C VAL A 111 -7.29 -4.44 10.92
N THR A 112 -7.50 -3.19 11.29
CA THR A 112 -8.61 -2.36 10.82
C THR A 112 -8.15 -1.50 9.65
N VAL A 113 -8.70 -1.74 8.48
CA VAL A 113 -8.55 -0.87 7.31
C VAL A 113 -9.69 0.12 7.30
N THR A 114 -9.36 1.43 7.21
CA THR A 114 -10.34 2.51 7.14
C THR A 114 -10.15 3.32 5.85
N TYR A 115 -11.24 3.71 5.22
CA TYR A 115 -11.28 4.60 4.06
C TYR A 115 -12.26 5.75 4.28
N ASN A 116 -11.79 6.98 4.06
CA ASN A 116 -12.62 8.18 4.06
C ASN A 116 -12.90 8.63 2.61
N PRO A 117 -14.14 8.52 2.11
CA PRO A 117 -14.44 8.87 0.71
C PRO A 117 -14.36 10.37 0.41
N THR A 118 -14.41 11.23 1.45
CA THR A 118 -14.31 12.68 1.29
C THR A 118 -12.87 13.14 1.16
N THR A 119 -11.99 12.68 2.07
CA THR A 119 -10.57 13.05 2.08
C THR A 119 -9.71 12.14 1.21
N LYS A 120 -10.23 10.98 0.80
CA LYS A 120 -9.51 9.91 0.10
C LYS A 120 -8.45 9.22 0.95
N GLU A 121 -8.45 9.46 2.24
CA GLU A 121 -7.48 8.89 3.16
C GLU A 121 -7.75 7.40 3.35
N ILE A 122 -6.68 6.61 3.26
CA ILE A 122 -6.65 5.17 3.55
C ILE A 122 -5.73 4.97 4.75
N THR A 123 -6.16 4.18 5.73
CA THR A 123 -5.35 3.81 6.89
C THR A 123 -5.45 2.32 7.17
N ALA A 124 -4.43 1.78 7.83
CA ALA A 124 -4.44 0.46 8.44
C ALA A 124 -3.91 0.58 9.87
N THR A 125 -4.65 0.08 10.85
CA THR A 125 -4.31 0.15 12.27
C THR A 125 -4.45 -1.20 12.94
N GLY A 126 -3.65 -1.42 14.00
CA GLY A 126 -3.62 -2.62 14.81
C GLY A 126 -2.42 -2.61 15.75
N GLU A 127 -2.42 -3.40 16.83
CA GLU A 127 -1.35 -3.36 17.84
C GLU A 127 0.03 -3.72 17.26
N GLY A 128 0.07 -4.55 16.21
CA GLY A 128 1.30 -4.96 15.52
C GLY A 128 1.51 -4.28 14.18
N VAL A 129 0.63 -3.40 13.75
CA VAL A 129 0.72 -2.75 12.44
C VAL A 129 1.80 -1.69 12.43
N VAL A 130 2.69 -1.76 11.45
CA VAL A 130 3.73 -0.77 11.17
C VAL A 130 3.64 -0.35 9.71
N ILE A 131 3.38 0.92 9.48
CA ILE A 131 3.43 1.50 8.13
C ILE A 131 4.90 1.77 7.80
N PRO A 132 5.47 1.15 6.74
CA PRO A 132 6.80 1.51 6.30
C PRO A 132 6.81 3.00 5.95
N THR A 133 7.62 3.77 6.64
CA THR A 133 7.92 5.12 6.18
C THR A 133 8.92 5.00 5.05
N ASP A 134 8.78 5.82 4.00
CA ASP A 134 9.81 5.92 2.99
C ASP A 134 11.14 6.16 3.68
N LEU A 135 12.14 5.33 3.35
CA LEU A 135 13.48 5.50 3.90
C LEU A 135 14.00 6.86 3.45
N VAL A 136 14.12 7.78 4.40
CA VAL A 136 14.79 9.05 4.14
C VAL A 136 16.29 8.77 4.08
N ILE A 137 16.87 8.92 2.90
CA ILE A 137 18.30 8.72 2.69
C ILE A 137 18.99 10.07 2.73
N ASP A 138 19.66 10.37 3.85
CA ASP A 138 20.53 11.54 3.96
C ASP A 138 21.83 11.35 3.16
N HIS A 139 22.36 10.13 3.19
CA HIS A 139 23.52 9.74 2.39
C HIS A 139 23.59 8.22 2.20
N MET A 140 24.12 7.83 1.06
CA MET A 140 24.49 6.44 0.78
C MET A 140 25.99 6.27 0.92
N VAL A 141 26.44 5.11 1.40
CA VAL A 141 27.86 4.77 1.56
C VAL A 141 28.16 3.40 0.95
N ALA A 142 29.26 3.33 0.21
CA ALA A 142 29.80 2.06 -0.23
C ALA A 142 30.68 1.47 0.88
N VAL A 143 30.46 0.23 1.27
CA VAL A 143 31.18 -0.49 2.32
C VAL A 143 31.65 -1.84 1.81
N GLY A 144 32.79 -2.31 2.28
CA GLY A 144 33.38 -3.58 1.81
C GLY A 144 34.69 -3.91 2.48
N ASN A 145 35.49 -4.80 1.89
CA ASN A 145 36.73 -5.25 2.49
C ASN A 145 37.81 -4.17 2.60
N GLY A 146 37.75 -3.08 1.82
CA GLY A 146 38.57 -1.86 2.02
C GLY A 146 40.08 -2.06 1.95
N GLU A 147 40.55 -2.91 1.06
CA GLU A 147 42.00 -3.14 0.88
C GLU A 147 42.59 -2.15 -0.08
N ASP A 148 43.84 -1.69 0.21
CA ASP A 148 44.59 -0.73 -0.60
C ASP A 148 43.77 0.55 -0.93
N ALA A 149 43.66 0.92 -2.21
CA ALA A 149 42.86 2.05 -2.67
C ALA A 149 41.34 1.76 -2.70
N TRP A 150 40.95 0.50 -2.57
CA TRP A 150 39.55 0.10 -2.54
C TRP A 150 38.86 0.64 -1.29
N LEU A 151 37.71 1.31 -1.48
CA LEU A 151 36.94 1.95 -0.40
C LEU A 151 37.81 2.85 0.50
N ASN A 152 38.81 3.50 -0.10
CA ASN A 152 39.75 4.41 0.59
C ASN A 152 40.42 3.77 1.83
N GLY A 153 40.66 2.46 1.80
CA GLY A 153 41.23 1.71 2.91
C GLY A 153 40.33 1.58 4.13
N LYS A 154 39.00 1.80 3.99
CA LYS A 154 38.02 1.79 5.08
C LYS A 154 37.18 0.51 5.07
N ALA A 155 37.75 -0.58 5.56
CA ALA A 155 37.06 -1.87 5.63
C ALA A 155 35.78 -1.81 6.47
N TRP A 156 34.64 -2.14 5.86
CA TRP A 156 33.34 -2.32 6.51
C TRP A 156 32.87 -1.15 7.41
N LYS A 157 33.21 0.10 7.02
CA LYS A 157 32.86 1.31 7.77
C LYS A 157 31.66 2.03 7.14
N VAL A 158 30.50 1.93 7.77
CA VAL A 158 29.26 2.61 7.32
C VAL A 158 29.26 4.12 7.53
N ASP A 159 30.19 4.63 8.36
CA ASP A 159 30.38 6.04 8.70
C ASP A 159 31.60 6.68 7.97
N ALA A 160 32.13 5.99 6.96
CA ALA A 160 33.27 6.49 6.21
C ALA A 160 32.83 7.55 5.19
N GLU A 161 32.91 8.83 5.53
CA GLU A 161 32.57 9.96 4.65
C GLU A 161 33.27 9.92 3.29
N ALA A 162 34.52 9.42 3.25
CA ALA A 162 35.29 9.26 2.00
C ALA A 162 34.60 8.27 1.02
N ASN A 163 33.68 7.43 1.49
CA ASN A 163 32.97 6.44 0.71
C ASN A 163 31.50 6.82 0.50
N TYR A 164 31.12 8.07 0.83
CA TYR A 164 29.78 8.54 0.54
C TYR A 164 29.56 8.64 -0.97
N MET A 165 28.41 8.19 -1.37
CA MET A 165 27.99 8.17 -2.75
C MET A 165 27.27 9.46 -3.10
N THR A 166 27.40 9.90 -4.34
CA THR A 166 26.71 11.09 -4.85
C THR A 166 25.49 10.66 -5.66
N GLU A 167 24.34 11.28 -5.41
CA GLU A 167 23.18 11.10 -6.25
C GLU A 167 23.45 11.63 -7.66
N THR A 168 23.09 10.88 -8.70
CA THR A 168 23.42 11.23 -10.09
C THR A 168 22.70 12.47 -10.58
N SER A 169 21.47 12.72 -10.04
CA SER A 169 20.70 13.96 -10.19
C SER A 169 19.73 14.05 -9.04
N GLU A 170 19.38 15.25 -8.63
CA GLU A 170 18.46 15.49 -7.51
C GLU A 170 17.14 14.70 -7.67
N GLY A 171 16.77 13.92 -6.66
CA GLY A 171 15.58 13.09 -6.62
C GLY A 171 15.60 11.84 -7.49
N SER A 172 16.72 11.52 -8.15
CA SER A 172 16.84 10.32 -9.00
C SER A 172 16.84 9.02 -8.21
N LYS A 173 17.20 9.07 -6.93
CA LYS A 173 17.45 7.90 -6.07
C LYS A 173 18.51 6.94 -6.65
N VAL A 174 19.34 7.43 -7.58
CA VAL A 174 20.44 6.69 -8.19
C VAL A 174 21.75 7.25 -7.68
N TYR A 175 22.51 6.44 -6.96
CA TYR A 175 23.74 6.85 -6.29
C TYR A 175 24.96 6.24 -6.98
N GLN A 176 26.06 7.00 -7.03
CA GLN A 176 27.33 6.56 -7.62
C GLN A 176 28.51 6.95 -6.76
N ILE A 177 29.55 6.13 -6.80
CA ILE A 177 30.90 6.45 -6.31
C ILE A 177 31.90 5.86 -7.30
N LYS A 178 33.00 6.55 -7.52
CA LYS A 178 34.07 6.11 -8.42
C LYS A 178 35.36 5.92 -7.64
N PHE A 179 35.96 4.79 -7.79
CA PHE A 179 37.32 4.51 -7.31
C PHE A 179 38.26 4.43 -8.49
N GLU A 180 39.39 5.14 -8.42
CA GLU A 180 40.38 5.19 -9.47
C GLU A 180 41.61 4.37 -9.09
N SER A 181 42.30 3.86 -10.11
CA SER A 181 43.58 3.17 -9.96
C SER A 181 43.57 1.98 -9.01
N LEU A 182 42.47 1.18 -9.09
CA LEU A 182 42.42 -0.07 -8.34
C LEU A 182 43.39 -1.08 -8.90
N ASP A 183 44.16 -1.74 -8.03
CA ASP A 183 45.02 -2.85 -8.39
C ASP A 183 44.22 -4.08 -8.84
N ALA A 184 44.83 -4.95 -9.62
CA ALA A 184 44.25 -6.23 -9.96
C ALA A 184 44.18 -7.10 -8.69
N TYR A 185 42.98 -7.27 -8.19
CA TYR A 185 42.68 -8.04 -6.97
C TYR A 185 41.59 -9.06 -7.23
N GLU A 186 41.67 -10.22 -6.62
CA GLU A 186 40.75 -11.32 -6.94
C GLU A 186 39.34 -11.15 -6.34
N ASN A 187 39.22 -10.42 -5.22
CA ASN A 187 37.97 -10.37 -4.44
C ASN A 187 37.68 -8.98 -3.85
N TYR A 188 37.19 -8.04 -4.66
CA TYR A 188 36.60 -6.82 -4.16
C TYR A 188 35.18 -7.10 -3.67
N MET A 189 34.97 -7.05 -2.35
CA MET A 189 33.67 -7.25 -1.73
C MET A 189 33.06 -5.92 -1.32
N PHE A 190 31.78 -5.72 -1.63
CA PHE A 190 31.07 -4.51 -1.21
C PHE A 190 29.58 -4.72 -1.02
N LYS A 191 29.01 -3.81 -0.27
CA LYS A 191 27.58 -3.56 -0.07
C LYS A 191 27.35 -2.05 -0.10
N PHE A 192 26.09 -1.67 -0.07
CA PHE A 192 25.67 -0.30 0.14
C PHE A 192 24.94 -0.21 1.46
N ALA A 193 25.07 0.91 2.16
CA ALA A 193 24.34 1.18 3.38
C ALA A 193 23.83 2.63 3.37
N ALA A 194 22.75 2.90 4.08
CA ALA A 194 22.20 4.23 4.20
C ALA A 194 22.46 4.80 5.60
N ASN A 195 22.62 6.13 5.67
CA ASN A 195 22.59 6.90 6.91
C ASN A 195 23.59 6.43 7.98
N GLY A 196 24.74 5.91 7.54
CA GLY A 196 25.78 5.47 8.45
C GLY A 196 25.41 4.25 9.32
N SER A 197 24.43 3.46 8.91
CA SER A 197 23.89 2.34 9.69
C SER A 197 23.82 1.05 8.87
N TRP A 198 23.96 -0.09 9.55
CA TRP A 198 23.70 -1.41 8.97
C TRP A 198 22.23 -1.80 8.96
N THR A 199 21.33 -0.95 9.50
CA THR A 199 19.88 -1.23 9.51
C THR A 199 19.37 -1.34 8.08
N ASP A 200 19.72 -0.36 7.24
CA ASP A 200 19.32 -0.33 5.84
C ASP A 200 20.57 -0.52 4.98
N ASN A 201 20.70 -1.72 4.44
CA ASN A 201 21.83 -2.09 3.59
C ASN A 201 21.41 -3.02 2.46
N TRP A 202 22.14 -2.91 1.34
CA TRP A 202 21.88 -3.67 0.11
C TRP A 202 23.18 -4.31 -0.39
N GLY A 203 23.05 -5.52 -0.89
CA GLY A 203 24.14 -6.27 -1.51
C GLY A 203 23.58 -7.42 -2.34
N LEU A 204 24.43 -7.99 -3.17
CA LEU A 204 24.07 -9.18 -3.92
C LEU A 204 24.03 -10.40 -2.97
N PRO A 205 23.14 -11.37 -3.20
CA PRO A 205 23.21 -12.66 -2.51
C PRO A 205 24.59 -13.31 -2.73
N GLU A 206 25.10 -14.07 -1.76
CA GLU A 206 26.45 -14.65 -1.76
C GLU A 206 26.83 -15.45 -3.02
N GLN A 207 25.87 -15.84 -3.86
CA GLN A 207 26.11 -16.65 -5.05
C GLN A 207 26.13 -15.86 -6.37
N SER A 208 25.88 -14.56 -6.37
CA SER A 208 25.95 -13.77 -7.60
C SER A 208 27.35 -13.19 -7.79
N LYS A 209 28.19 -13.90 -8.51
CA LYS A 209 29.43 -13.38 -9.05
C LYS A 209 29.11 -12.59 -10.32
N ALA A 210 28.78 -11.30 -10.16
CA ALA A 210 28.71 -10.42 -11.32
C ALA A 210 30.12 -10.21 -11.88
N PRO A 211 30.34 -10.28 -13.18
CA PRO A 211 31.63 -9.91 -13.77
C PRO A 211 31.90 -8.42 -13.49
N LEU A 212 33.12 -8.09 -13.12
CA LEU A 212 33.60 -6.76 -12.70
C LEU A 212 33.38 -5.62 -13.70
N ASN A 213 32.94 -5.92 -14.89
CA ASN A 213 32.69 -4.96 -15.98
C ASN A 213 31.21 -4.57 -16.11
N GLU A 214 30.31 -5.14 -15.31
CA GLU A 214 28.92 -4.71 -15.22
C GLU A 214 28.64 -4.16 -13.82
N LEU A 215 28.94 -2.87 -13.63
CA LEU A 215 28.44 -2.12 -12.47
C LEU A 215 26.91 -2.05 -12.58
N SER A 216 26.24 -2.91 -11.84
CA SER A 216 24.79 -2.83 -11.72
C SER A 216 24.44 -1.54 -10.97
N LEU A 217 23.77 -0.63 -11.65
CA LEU A 217 23.06 0.47 -11.01
C LEU A 217 21.96 -0.13 -10.14
N ILE A 218 22.08 0.01 -8.83
CA ILE A 218 21.00 -0.36 -7.92
C ILE A 218 20.01 0.80 -7.89
N HIS A 219 18.79 0.55 -8.37
CA HIS A 219 17.65 1.41 -8.13
C HIS A 219 17.05 1.04 -6.77
N ILE A 220 16.91 2.01 -5.91
CA ILE A 220 16.23 1.88 -4.62
C ILE A 220 14.90 2.60 -4.69
#